data_efc42ea756e7e891105d05054f94fd7e
#
_entry.id   efc42ea756e7e891105d05054f94fd7e
#
_cell.length_a   1.000
_cell.length_b   1.000
_cell.length_c   1.000
_cell.angle_alpha   90.00
_cell.angle_beta   90.00
_cell.angle_gamma   90.00
#
_symmetry.space_group_name_H-M   'P 1'
#
loop_
_entity.id
_entity.type
_entity.pdbx_description
1 polymer ?
#
loop_
_entity_poly.entity_id
_entity_poly.type
_entity_poly.pdbx_seq_one_letter_code
_entity_poly.pdbx_strand_id
1 'polypeptide(L)'
;MKQTEHPYWHRLYRCLEDFGIRYQNIPGFFKDKIQRYGILSLFILLFGSFMGTWMKDKTFIFWSFLLGVIGFIRTYLIFRTADKKTYEIVEGLVTGIDGKNPFARLRKIRVSDPAGRQSELLLDKNVKVLEGKRYRFYFGINEKKLVGIRRVDAALNNGTFLGNEEI
;
A
#
# COMPACT_ATOMS: atom_id res chain seq x y z
N MET A 1 33.05 -4.33 38.06
CA MET A 1 32.75 -4.92 36.75
C MET A 1 32.16 -3.81 35.89
N LYS A 2 32.91 -3.24 34.94
CA LYS A 2 32.39 -2.28 33.96
C LYS A 2 31.67 -3.07 32.86
N GLN A 3 30.34 -2.98 32.81
CA GLN A 3 29.59 -3.47 31.67
C GLN A 3 29.97 -2.62 30.45
N THR A 4 30.74 -3.20 29.55
CA THR A 4 31.00 -2.64 28.21
C THR A 4 29.72 -2.81 27.41
N GLU A 5 28.78 -1.87 27.59
CA GLU A 5 27.60 -1.78 26.72
C GLU A 5 28.11 -1.48 25.31
N HIS A 6 27.97 -2.45 24.41
CA HIS A 6 28.35 -2.32 23.01
C HIS A 6 27.53 -1.22 22.37
N PRO A 7 28.14 -0.17 21.83
CA PRO A 7 27.42 1.01 21.28
C PRO A 7 26.48 0.69 20.10
N TYR A 8 26.62 -0.48 19.50
CA TYR A 8 25.79 -0.97 18.40
C TYR A 8 24.36 -1.29 18.83
N TRP A 9 24.15 -1.85 20.02
CA TRP A 9 22.83 -2.22 20.53
C TRP A 9 21.95 -1.00 20.79
N HIS A 10 22.50 0.08 21.33
CA HIS A 10 21.75 1.33 21.55
C HIS A 10 21.30 2.02 20.26
N ARG A 11 22.06 1.88 19.17
CA ARG A 11 21.64 2.39 17.86
C ARG A 11 20.51 1.56 17.29
N LEU A 12 20.58 0.25 17.44
CA LEU A 12 19.59 -0.70 16.94
C LEU A 12 18.28 -0.55 17.69
N TYR A 13 18.32 -0.43 19.02
CA TYR A 13 17.12 -0.16 19.84
C TYR A 13 16.45 1.16 19.47
N ARG A 14 17.19 2.24 19.33
CA ARG A 14 16.63 3.54 18.89
C ARG A 14 16.01 3.44 17.50
N CYS A 15 16.64 2.76 16.56
CA CYS A 15 16.10 2.58 15.21
C CYS A 15 14.80 1.76 15.24
N LEU A 16 14.71 0.73 16.08
CA LEU A 16 13.48 -0.07 16.26
C LEU A 16 12.37 0.74 16.94
N GLU A 17 12.70 1.54 17.94
CA GLU A 17 11.76 2.42 18.65
C GLU A 17 11.21 3.49 17.71
N ASP A 18 12.08 4.18 16.97
CA ASP A 18 11.69 5.17 15.95
C ASP A 18 10.80 4.54 14.87
N PHE A 19 11.13 3.30 14.44
CA PHE A 19 10.31 2.56 13.50
C PHE A 19 8.93 2.24 14.08
N GLY A 20 8.89 1.80 15.35
CA GLY A 20 7.65 1.50 16.07
C GLY A 20 6.72 2.70 16.15
N ILE A 21 7.26 3.87 16.53
CA ILE A 21 6.52 5.14 16.62
C ILE A 21 5.98 5.54 15.25
N ARG A 22 6.80 5.50 14.20
CA ARG A 22 6.39 5.81 12.83
C ARG A 22 5.31 4.85 12.34
N TYR A 23 5.46 3.54 12.62
CA TYR A 23 4.47 2.53 12.25
C TYR A 23 3.12 2.76 12.93
N GLN A 24 3.09 3.20 14.19
CA GLN A 24 1.85 3.50 14.92
C GLN A 24 1.06 4.67 14.28
N ASN A 25 1.76 5.64 13.69
CA ASN A 25 1.16 6.83 13.07
C ASN A 25 0.62 6.58 11.64
N ILE A 26 0.81 5.38 11.08
CA ILE A 26 0.35 5.02 9.74
C ILE A 26 -1.14 4.63 9.77
N PRO A 27 -1.96 5.03 8.78
CA PRO A 27 -3.36 4.59 8.65
C PRO A 27 -3.51 3.07 8.60
N GLY A 28 -4.62 2.56 9.13
CA GLY A 28 -4.91 1.13 9.24
C GLY A 28 -4.77 0.37 7.94
N PHE A 29 -5.29 0.93 6.86
CA PHE A 29 -5.17 0.40 5.52
C PHE A 29 -3.71 0.06 5.10
N PHE A 30 -2.76 0.96 5.37
CA PHE A 30 -1.36 0.72 5.05
C PHE A 30 -0.73 -0.31 5.98
N LYS A 31 -1.12 -0.33 7.27
CA LYS A 31 -0.67 -1.36 8.24
C LYS A 31 -1.03 -2.75 7.75
N ASP A 32 -2.28 -2.97 7.36
CA ASP A 32 -2.75 -4.24 6.82
C ASP A 32 -1.98 -4.67 5.58
N LYS A 33 -1.72 -3.74 4.66
CA LYS A 33 -0.91 -4.03 3.47
C LYS A 33 0.52 -4.40 3.82
N ILE A 34 1.18 -3.62 4.66
CA ILE A 34 2.56 -3.86 5.10
C ILE A 34 2.65 -5.24 5.77
N GLN A 35 1.71 -5.54 6.66
CA GLN A 35 1.67 -6.82 7.36
C GLN A 35 1.47 -7.98 6.38
N ARG A 36 0.49 -7.91 5.47
CA ARG A 36 0.22 -8.98 4.49
C ARG A 36 1.42 -9.23 3.58
N TYR A 37 2.00 -8.19 2.98
CA TYR A 37 3.16 -8.34 2.10
C TYR A 37 4.41 -8.76 2.86
N GLY A 38 4.63 -8.25 4.07
CA GLY A 38 5.76 -8.62 4.93
C GLY A 38 5.71 -10.08 5.34
N ILE A 39 4.54 -10.56 5.83
CA ILE A 39 4.34 -11.97 6.22
C ILE A 39 4.51 -12.88 5.00
N LEU A 40 3.91 -12.51 3.86
CA LEU A 40 4.03 -13.31 2.63
C LEU A 40 5.49 -13.40 2.18
N SER A 41 6.24 -12.31 2.21
CA SER A 41 7.65 -12.29 1.83
C SER A 41 8.51 -13.13 2.76
N LEU A 42 8.25 -13.06 4.07
CA LEU A 42 8.91 -13.88 5.06
C LEU A 42 8.59 -15.38 4.86
N PHE A 43 7.33 -15.70 4.61
CA PHE A 43 6.90 -17.06 4.33
C PHE A 43 7.60 -17.63 3.08
N ILE A 44 7.66 -16.87 1.98
CA ILE A 44 8.37 -17.30 0.75
C ILE A 44 9.84 -17.57 1.05
N LEU A 45 10.51 -16.71 1.83
CA LEU A 45 11.91 -16.88 2.20
C LEU A 45 12.13 -18.14 3.04
N LEU A 46 11.37 -18.32 4.11
CA LEU A 46 11.53 -19.44 5.04
C LEU A 46 11.15 -20.77 4.38
N PHE A 47 9.97 -20.80 3.75
CA PHE A 47 9.48 -22.01 3.09
C PHE A 47 10.36 -22.39 1.90
N GLY A 48 10.76 -21.42 1.09
CA GLY A 48 11.62 -21.65 -0.06
C GLY A 48 13.02 -22.12 0.33
N SER A 49 13.59 -21.56 1.39
CA SER A 49 14.88 -22.01 1.92
C SER A 49 14.80 -23.44 2.48
N PHE A 50 13.72 -23.73 3.22
CA PHE A 50 13.49 -25.06 3.78
C PHE A 50 13.33 -26.12 2.68
N MET A 51 12.42 -25.88 1.73
CA MET A 51 12.16 -26.81 0.63
C MET A 51 13.36 -26.99 -0.29
N GLY A 52 14.05 -25.89 -0.64
CA GLY A 52 15.24 -25.95 -1.47
C GLY A 52 16.39 -26.73 -0.82
N THR A 53 16.52 -26.63 0.51
CA THR A 53 17.51 -27.42 1.27
C THR A 53 17.13 -28.90 1.28
N TRP A 54 15.84 -29.22 1.48
CA TRP A 54 15.37 -30.59 1.47
C TRP A 54 15.56 -31.25 0.10
N MET A 55 15.17 -30.55 -0.97
CA MET A 55 15.31 -31.04 -2.34
C MET A 55 16.76 -30.98 -2.86
N LYS A 56 17.69 -30.39 -2.11
CA LYS A 56 19.09 -30.10 -2.50
C LYS A 56 19.17 -29.28 -3.80
N ASP A 57 18.15 -28.46 -4.07
CA ASP A 57 18.06 -27.62 -5.25
C ASP A 57 18.47 -26.17 -4.92
N LYS A 58 19.70 -25.83 -5.30
CA LYS A 58 20.25 -24.49 -5.12
C LYS A 58 19.51 -23.43 -5.93
N THR A 59 18.98 -23.81 -7.09
CA THR A 59 18.23 -22.92 -7.98
C THR A 59 16.92 -22.48 -7.33
N PHE A 60 16.24 -23.42 -6.67
CA PHE A 60 15.02 -23.14 -5.94
C PHE A 60 15.27 -22.19 -4.76
N ILE A 61 16.34 -22.38 -3.99
CA ILE A 61 16.74 -21.48 -2.90
C ILE A 61 16.99 -20.07 -3.44
N PHE A 62 17.74 -19.96 -4.55
CA PHE A 62 18.05 -18.66 -5.16
C PHE A 62 16.79 -17.89 -5.59
N TRP A 63 15.87 -18.54 -6.29
CA TRP A 63 14.62 -17.91 -6.73
C TRP A 63 13.72 -17.53 -5.56
N SER A 64 13.63 -18.36 -4.53
CA SER A 64 12.85 -18.05 -3.32
C SER A 64 13.43 -16.84 -2.58
N PHE A 65 14.75 -16.75 -2.49
CA PHE A 65 15.44 -15.59 -1.91
C PHE A 65 15.16 -14.32 -2.73
N LEU A 66 15.28 -14.40 -4.05
CA LEU A 66 15.04 -13.26 -4.94
C LEU A 66 13.61 -12.74 -4.80
N LEU A 67 12.62 -13.64 -4.82
CA LEU A 67 11.20 -13.29 -4.64
C LEU A 67 10.93 -12.69 -3.26
N GLY A 68 11.52 -13.24 -2.22
CA GLY A 68 11.41 -12.70 -0.86
C GLY A 68 11.97 -11.28 -0.76
N VAL A 69 13.15 -11.04 -1.32
CA VAL A 69 13.77 -9.70 -1.36
C VAL A 69 12.89 -8.70 -2.12
N ILE A 70 12.35 -9.07 -3.29
CA ILE A 70 11.43 -8.22 -4.05
C ILE A 70 10.19 -7.88 -3.21
N GLY A 71 9.64 -8.85 -2.49
CA GLY A 71 8.50 -8.64 -1.59
C GLY A 71 8.83 -7.67 -0.44
N PHE A 72 10.01 -7.78 0.17
CA PHE A 72 10.46 -6.83 1.20
C PHE A 72 10.67 -5.42 0.65
N ILE A 73 11.27 -5.28 -0.53
CA ILE A 73 11.40 -3.97 -1.20
C ILE A 73 10.02 -3.35 -1.41
N ARG A 74 9.05 -4.12 -1.88
CA ARG A 74 7.67 -3.66 -2.07
C ARG A 74 7.03 -3.23 -0.74
N THR A 75 7.20 -4.00 0.32
CA THR A 75 6.73 -3.68 1.67
C THR A 75 7.34 -2.37 2.16
N TYR A 76 8.64 -2.19 1.98
CA TYR A 76 9.35 -0.97 2.33
C TYR A 76 8.86 0.26 1.54
N LEU A 77 8.58 0.10 0.23
CA LEU A 77 8.04 1.20 -0.58
C LEU A 77 6.66 1.64 -0.10
N ILE A 78 5.79 0.68 0.27
CA ILE A 78 4.46 0.98 0.85
C ILE A 78 4.63 1.72 2.18
N PHE A 79 5.51 1.24 3.06
CA PHE A 79 5.83 1.91 4.32
C PHE A 79 6.33 3.34 4.09
N ARG A 80 7.28 3.53 3.18
CA ARG A 80 7.83 4.85 2.84
C ARG A 80 6.76 5.81 2.32
N THR A 81 5.83 5.33 1.48
CA THR A 81 4.71 6.14 0.97
C THR A 81 3.80 6.58 2.11
N ALA A 82 3.52 5.69 3.06
CA ALA A 82 2.69 5.97 4.21
C ALA A 82 3.36 6.92 5.21
N ASP A 83 4.65 6.69 5.52
CA ASP A 83 5.45 7.51 6.46
C ASP A 83 5.64 8.95 5.94
N LYS A 84 5.94 9.09 4.64
CA LYS A 84 6.09 10.41 3.99
C LYS A 84 4.78 11.12 3.70
N LYS A 85 3.63 10.49 3.97
CA LYS A 85 2.28 11.01 3.64
C LYS A 85 2.15 11.45 2.18
N THR A 86 2.81 10.74 1.25
CA THR A 86 2.74 11.02 -0.18
C THR A 86 1.47 10.43 -0.81
N TYR A 87 0.33 10.64 -0.15
CA TYR A 87 -0.98 10.20 -0.60
C TYR A 87 -2.04 11.24 -0.24
N GLU A 88 -3.09 11.29 -1.05
CA GLU A 88 -4.29 12.07 -0.82
C GLU A 88 -5.42 11.15 -0.38
N ILE A 89 -6.26 11.64 0.54
CA ILE A 89 -7.40 10.92 1.06
C ILE A 89 -8.66 11.58 0.51
N VAL A 90 -9.52 10.79 -0.13
CA VAL A 90 -10.87 11.21 -0.53
C VAL A 90 -11.87 10.39 0.28
N GLU A 91 -12.61 11.06 1.15
CA GLU A 91 -13.65 10.44 1.97
C GLU A 91 -15.03 10.78 1.43
N GLY A 92 -15.92 9.79 1.40
CA GLY A 92 -17.30 10.07 1.02
C GLY A 92 -18.19 8.85 0.96
N LEU A 93 -19.49 9.13 0.80
CA LEU A 93 -20.54 8.15 0.60
C LEU A 93 -20.60 7.77 -0.88
N VAL A 94 -20.54 6.49 -1.20
CA VAL A 94 -20.72 6.01 -2.57
C VAL A 94 -22.19 6.08 -2.95
N THR A 95 -22.54 6.99 -3.85
CA THR A 95 -23.93 7.24 -4.29
C THR A 95 -24.30 6.51 -5.58
N GLY A 96 -23.30 6.02 -6.32
CA GLY A 96 -23.58 5.26 -7.53
C GLY A 96 -22.32 4.68 -8.16
N ILE A 97 -22.48 3.50 -8.74
CA ILE A 97 -21.40 2.78 -9.44
C ILE A 97 -21.81 2.64 -10.91
N ASP A 98 -21.10 3.32 -11.80
CA ASP A 98 -21.35 3.27 -13.23
C ASP A 98 -20.43 2.22 -13.87
N GLY A 99 -20.99 1.04 -14.19
CA GLY A 99 -20.20 -0.12 -14.62
C GLY A 99 -20.72 -0.80 -15.88
N LYS A 100 -21.52 -0.10 -16.70
CA LYS A 100 -22.23 -0.70 -17.85
C LYS A 100 -21.35 -1.17 -19.01
N ASN A 101 -20.07 -0.79 -19.06
CA ASN A 101 -19.22 -1.22 -20.17
C ASN A 101 -18.38 -2.45 -19.79
N PRO A 102 -18.69 -3.66 -20.31
CA PRO A 102 -17.99 -4.90 -19.94
C PRO A 102 -16.51 -4.89 -20.33
N PHE A 103 -16.14 -4.14 -21.37
CA PHE A 103 -14.77 -4.06 -21.89
C PHE A 103 -13.92 -2.98 -21.21
N ALA A 104 -14.52 -2.04 -20.47
CA ALA A 104 -13.76 -1.02 -19.76
C ALA A 104 -13.06 -1.62 -18.54
N ARG A 105 -11.75 -1.41 -18.42
CA ARG A 105 -10.95 -1.82 -17.25
C ARG A 105 -11.29 -1.00 -16.01
N LEU A 106 -11.71 0.24 -16.20
CA LEU A 106 -12.05 1.20 -15.16
C LEU A 106 -13.56 1.36 -15.07
N ARG A 107 -14.07 1.61 -13.85
CA ARG A 107 -15.47 2.00 -13.59
C ARG A 107 -15.51 3.36 -12.93
N LYS A 108 -16.55 4.13 -13.24
CA LYS A 108 -16.83 5.40 -12.58
C LYS A 108 -17.60 5.15 -11.29
N ILE A 109 -17.17 5.78 -10.24
CA ILE A 109 -17.84 5.75 -8.94
C ILE A 109 -18.16 7.19 -8.57
N ARG A 110 -19.41 7.45 -8.24
CA ARG A 110 -19.85 8.75 -7.72
C ARG A 110 -19.75 8.71 -6.20
N VAL A 111 -19.01 9.66 -5.66
CA VAL A 111 -18.79 9.80 -4.22
C VAL A 111 -19.30 11.17 -3.80
N SER A 112 -20.15 11.20 -2.77
CA SER A 112 -20.63 12.43 -2.14
C SER A 112 -19.82 12.69 -0.88
N ASP A 113 -19.20 13.85 -0.83
CA ASP A 113 -18.46 14.35 0.33
C ASP A 113 -19.44 14.73 1.45
N PRO A 114 -19.05 14.78 2.75
CA PRO A 114 -19.88 15.29 3.84
C PRO A 114 -20.44 16.71 3.60
N ALA A 115 -19.78 17.50 2.75
CA ALA A 115 -20.26 18.81 2.32
C ALA A 115 -21.30 18.77 1.18
N GLY A 116 -21.77 17.57 0.78
CA GLY A 116 -22.74 17.40 -0.31
C GLY A 116 -22.16 17.56 -1.73
N ARG A 117 -20.86 17.79 -1.87
CA ARG A 117 -20.22 17.89 -3.19
C ARG A 117 -20.06 16.49 -3.79
N GLN A 118 -20.51 16.32 -5.03
CA GLN A 118 -20.30 15.07 -5.76
C GLN A 118 -18.98 15.11 -6.54
N SER A 119 -18.19 14.07 -6.40
CA SER A 119 -16.98 13.83 -7.18
C SER A 119 -17.06 12.49 -7.89
N GLU A 120 -16.54 12.44 -9.12
CA GLU A 120 -16.44 11.20 -9.89
C GLU A 120 -15.03 10.64 -9.75
N LEU A 121 -14.92 9.40 -9.27
CA LEU A 121 -13.69 8.66 -9.19
C LEU A 121 -13.67 7.55 -10.24
N LEU A 122 -12.54 7.40 -10.93
CA LEU A 122 -12.29 6.28 -11.83
C LEU A 122 -11.46 5.24 -11.07
N LEU A 123 -12.04 4.08 -10.79
CA LEU A 123 -11.40 2.98 -10.08
C LEU A 123 -11.35 1.72 -10.95
N ASP A 124 -10.37 0.85 -10.66
CA ASP A 124 -10.33 -0.47 -11.29
C ASP A 124 -11.56 -1.30 -10.88
N LYS A 125 -12.09 -2.11 -11.79
CA LYS A 125 -13.23 -2.99 -11.54
C LYS A 125 -13.01 -3.98 -10.40
N ASN A 126 -11.77 -4.35 -10.14
CA ASN A 126 -11.41 -5.28 -9.08
C ASN A 126 -11.56 -4.69 -7.67
N VAL A 127 -11.75 -3.38 -7.56
CA VAL A 127 -11.92 -2.72 -6.26
C VAL A 127 -13.32 -3.03 -5.73
N LYS A 128 -13.41 -3.67 -4.58
CA LYS A 128 -14.69 -3.98 -3.93
C LYS A 128 -15.24 -2.73 -3.26
N VAL A 129 -16.29 -2.16 -3.85
CA VAL A 129 -17.02 -1.00 -3.31
C VAL A 129 -18.50 -1.27 -3.45
N LEU A 130 -19.28 -0.97 -2.41
CA LEU A 130 -20.73 -1.12 -2.36
C LEU A 130 -21.39 0.27 -2.33
N GLU A 131 -22.51 0.41 -3.02
CA GLU A 131 -23.34 1.63 -2.95
C GLU A 131 -23.96 1.78 -1.56
N GLY A 132 -24.12 3.00 -1.12
CA GLY A 132 -24.69 3.33 0.20
C GLY A 132 -23.71 3.21 1.37
N LYS A 133 -22.46 2.85 1.14
CA LYS A 133 -21.43 2.77 2.18
C LYS A 133 -20.45 3.93 2.10
N ARG A 134 -19.85 4.29 3.23
CA ARG A 134 -18.80 5.30 3.30
C ARG A 134 -17.44 4.63 3.16
N TYR A 135 -16.58 5.25 2.34
CA TYR A 135 -15.23 4.78 2.09
C TYR A 135 -14.24 5.93 2.17
N ARG A 136 -13.04 5.55 2.55
CA ARG A 136 -11.84 6.37 2.47
C ARG A 136 -10.97 5.82 1.35
N PHE A 137 -10.77 6.60 0.30
CA PHE A 137 -9.97 6.25 -0.86
C PHE A 137 -8.59 6.89 -0.75
N TYR A 138 -7.55 6.11 -0.97
CA TYR A 138 -6.16 6.56 -0.91
C TYR A 138 -5.59 6.65 -2.32
N PHE A 139 -5.11 7.82 -2.69
CA PHE A 139 -4.46 8.07 -3.98
C PHE A 139 -3.03 8.53 -3.74
N GLY A 140 -2.05 7.97 -4.48
CA GLY A 140 -0.67 8.43 -4.43
C GLY A 140 -0.54 9.81 -5.07
N ILE A 141 0.16 10.71 -4.40
CA ILE A 141 0.50 12.01 -4.97
C ILE A 141 1.70 11.79 -5.89
N ASN A 142 1.49 11.87 -7.20
CA ASN A 142 2.58 11.94 -8.16
C ASN A 142 3.03 13.40 -8.25
N GLU A 143 4.24 13.69 -7.84
CA GLU A 143 4.83 15.03 -7.96
C GLU A 143 5.06 15.48 -9.42
N LYS A 144 4.85 14.59 -10.39
CA LYS A 144 4.95 14.91 -11.81
C LYS A 144 3.68 15.62 -12.27
N LYS A 145 3.71 16.95 -12.29
CA LYS A 145 2.76 17.78 -13.02
C LYS A 145 2.96 17.51 -14.52
N LEU A 146 2.20 16.58 -15.09
CA LEU A 146 2.32 16.21 -16.50
C LEU A 146 1.78 17.30 -17.44
N VAL A 147 0.74 18.00 -17.06
CA VAL A 147 0.05 18.99 -17.93
C VAL A 147 -0.27 20.30 -17.19
N GLY A 148 -0.18 20.35 -15.87
CA GLY A 148 -0.47 21.56 -15.07
C GLY A 148 -1.95 21.91 -14.92
N ILE A 149 -2.86 21.13 -15.50
CA ILE A 149 -4.31 21.31 -15.41
C ILE A 149 -4.86 20.30 -14.39
N ARG A 150 -5.28 20.77 -13.21
CA ARG A 150 -5.73 19.94 -12.08
C ARG A 150 -6.73 18.81 -12.45
N ARG A 151 -7.66 19.06 -13.37
CA ARG A 151 -8.67 18.08 -13.80
C ARG A 151 -8.08 16.98 -14.71
N VAL A 152 -7.14 17.35 -15.56
CA VAL A 152 -6.46 16.42 -16.48
C VAL A 152 -5.41 15.62 -15.73
N ASP A 153 -4.68 16.24 -14.83
CA ASP A 153 -3.71 15.58 -13.96
C ASP A 153 -4.40 14.59 -13.01
N ALA A 154 -5.57 14.89 -12.47
CA ALA A 154 -6.38 13.97 -11.69
C ALA A 154 -6.89 12.77 -12.52
N ALA A 155 -7.25 12.97 -13.79
CA ALA A 155 -7.68 11.90 -14.69
C ALA A 155 -6.48 11.01 -15.15
N LEU A 156 -5.33 11.61 -15.37
CA LEU A 156 -4.09 10.90 -15.74
C LEU A 156 -3.42 10.21 -14.54
N ASN A 157 -3.61 10.75 -13.32
CA ASN A 157 -3.11 10.18 -12.06
C ASN A 157 -3.94 8.98 -11.55
N ASN A 158 -4.97 8.55 -12.27
CA ASN A 158 -5.76 7.35 -11.93
C ASN A 158 -4.92 6.05 -11.86
N GLY A 159 -3.69 6.05 -12.32
CA GLY A 159 -2.73 4.96 -12.11
C GLY A 159 -2.19 4.84 -10.68
N THR A 160 -2.49 5.77 -9.80
CA THR A 160 -1.95 5.86 -8.43
C THR A 160 -2.96 5.49 -7.35
N PHE A 161 -4.07 4.86 -7.69
CA PHE A 161 -5.00 4.34 -6.68
C PHE A 161 -4.29 3.30 -5.80
N LEU A 162 -4.15 3.63 -4.52
CA LEU A 162 -3.46 2.79 -3.54
C LEU A 162 -4.42 1.80 -2.88
N GLY A 163 -5.68 2.18 -2.69
CA GLY A 163 -6.72 1.32 -2.14
C GLY A 163 -7.80 2.10 -1.40
N ASN A 164 -8.71 1.36 -0.78
CA ASN A 164 -9.84 1.90 -0.04
C ASN A 164 -10.02 1.18 1.30
N GLU A 165 -10.64 1.87 2.23
CA GLU A 165 -11.04 1.39 3.55
C GLU A 165 -12.51 1.76 3.78
N GLU A 166 -13.34 0.85 4.30
CA GLU A 166 -14.71 1.13 4.71
C GLU A 166 -14.69 1.79 6.09
N ILE A 167 -15.50 2.86 6.28
CA ILE A 167 -15.55 3.64 7.53
C ILE A 167 -16.88 3.37 8.24
#